data_dd593a65bdbdf17771242f47e788ac0d
#
_entry.id   dd593a65bdbdf17771242f47e788ac0d
#
_cell.length_a   1.000
_cell.length_b   1.000
_cell.length_c   1.000
_cell.angle_alpha   90.00
_cell.angle_beta   90.00
_cell.angle_gamma   90.00
#
_symmetry.space_group_name_H-M   'P 1'
#
loop_
_entity.id
_entity.type
_entity.pdbx_description
1 polymer ?
#
loop_
_entity_poly.entity_id
_entity_poly.type
_entity_poly.pdbx_seq_one_letter_code
_entity_poly.pdbx_strand_id
1 'polypeptide(L)'
;ALLGKDILGAAKTGSGKTLAFLIPILEILFCKKWTRLDGVGALVISPTRELAYQIYETLRKVGHLHDFSXGLIIGGQNLKFERKRMDQINILICTPGRLLQHMDENPLFDCSNLQILVLDEADRCLDMGFEATMNAIIENLPPKRQTLLFSATQTKSVKDLARLSLSFPTYVAPHEQAETVTPESLQQSYIVCEIDEKVGILWSFIKNHLKQKVLVFMATCKQVKYTYELFCKLRPGV
;
A
#
# COMPACT_ATOMS: atom_id res chain seq x y z
N ALA A 1 16.05 9.89 -2.12
CA ALA A 1 15.56 9.90 -0.74
C ALA A 1 16.69 10.11 0.28
N LEU A 2 17.78 9.34 0.19
CA LEU A 2 18.90 9.41 1.17
C LEU A 2 19.56 10.81 1.28
N LEU A 3 19.38 11.66 0.28
CA LEU A 3 19.88 13.05 0.32
C LEU A 3 18.90 14.00 1.06
N GLY A 4 17.85 13.48 1.65
CA GLY A 4 16.87 14.27 2.39
C GLY A 4 15.87 15.02 1.53
N LYS A 5 15.84 14.76 0.22
CA LYS A 5 14.91 15.44 -0.70
C LYS A 5 13.57 14.70 -0.75
N ASP A 6 12.49 15.46 -0.91
CA ASP A 6 11.18 14.88 -1.21
C ASP A 6 11.23 14.21 -2.59
N ILE A 7 10.48 13.11 -2.74
CA ILE A 7 10.47 12.32 -3.97
C ILE A 7 9.03 12.19 -4.49
N LEU A 8 8.86 12.44 -5.78
CA LEU A 8 7.67 12.03 -6.52
C LEU A 8 8.06 10.87 -7.42
N GLY A 9 7.70 9.66 -7.02
CA GLY A 9 8.10 8.43 -7.70
C GLY A 9 6.99 7.88 -8.59
N ALA A 10 7.23 7.87 -9.90
CA ALA A 10 6.33 7.21 -10.87
C ALA A 10 6.78 5.76 -10.99
N ALA A 11 6.16 4.87 -10.22
CA ALA A 11 6.62 3.49 -10.09
C ALA A 11 5.47 2.49 -10.18
N LYS A 12 5.59 1.54 -11.10
CA LYS A 12 4.64 0.43 -11.27
C LYS A 12 4.75 -0.57 -10.10
N THR A 13 3.71 -1.36 -9.93
CA THR A 13 3.73 -2.50 -9.00
C THR A 13 4.85 -3.48 -9.41
N GLY A 14 5.58 -4.00 -8.43
CA GLY A 14 6.68 -4.94 -8.68
C GLY A 14 8.01 -4.27 -9.06
N SER A 15 8.10 -2.95 -9.03
CA SER A 15 9.31 -2.21 -9.42
C SER A 15 10.36 -2.12 -8.29
N GLY A 16 10.11 -2.73 -7.14
CA GLY A 16 11.03 -2.66 -6.00
C GLY A 16 10.84 -1.41 -5.12
N LYS A 17 9.77 -0.65 -5.32
CA LYS A 17 9.52 0.61 -4.59
C LYS A 17 9.48 0.43 -3.07
N THR A 18 9.06 -0.74 -2.57
CA THR A 18 8.99 -1.00 -1.13
C THR A 18 10.36 -0.83 -0.47
N LEU A 19 11.41 -1.39 -1.06
CA LEU A 19 12.77 -1.20 -0.57
C LEU A 19 13.26 0.23 -0.82
N ALA A 20 12.81 0.86 -1.90
CA ALA A 20 13.20 2.23 -2.24
C ALA A 20 12.77 3.24 -1.15
N PHE A 21 11.73 2.94 -0.36
CA PHE A 21 11.39 3.79 0.77
C PHE A 21 11.75 3.18 2.14
N LEU A 22 11.74 1.87 2.31
CA LEU A 22 12.09 1.26 3.60
C LEU A 22 13.57 1.47 3.94
N ILE A 23 14.47 1.39 2.95
CA ILE A 23 15.90 1.61 3.17
C ILE A 23 16.16 3.05 3.66
N PRO A 24 15.67 4.11 2.98
CA PRO A 24 15.79 5.47 3.53
C PRO A 24 15.18 5.66 4.91
N ILE A 25 14.03 5.05 5.21
CA ILE A 25 13.42 5.13 6.54
C ILE A 25 14.41 4.62 7.59
N LEU A 26 14.92 3.39 7.40
CA LEU A 26 15.85 2.78 8.36
C LEU A 26 17.12 3.61 8.50
N GLU A 27 17.69 4.07 7.39
CA GLU A 27 18.91 4.87 7.37
C GLU A 27 18.73 6.22 8.08
N ILE A 28 17.64 6.93 7.81
CA ILE A 28 17.34 8.23 8.42
C ILE A 28 17.23 8.10 9.94
N LEU A 29 16.45 7.10 10.40
CA LEU A 29 16.26 6.90 11.83
C LEU A 29 17.56 6.42 12.51
N PHE A 30 18.35 5.58 11.83
CA PHE A 30 19.65 5.12 12.32
C PHE A 30 20.63 6.29 12.48
N CYS A 31 20.77 7.12 11.46
CA CYS A 31 21.67 8.29 11.50
C CYS A 31 21.26 9.30 12.57
N LYS A 32 19.95 9.40 12.85
CA LYS A 32 19.41 10.29 13.90
C LYS A 32 19.46 9.65 15.29
N LYS A 33 19.97 8.43 15.40
CA LYS A 33 20.04 7.65 16.66
C LYS A 33 18.66 7.55 17.32
N TRP A 34 17.63 7.29 16.50
CA TRP A 34 16.24 7.25 16.94
C TRP A 34 16.01 6.12 17.94
N THR A 35 15.30 6.41 19.02
CA THR A 35 15.00 5.46 20.10
C THR A 35 13.48 5.32 20.28
N ARG A 36 13.07 4.38 21.11
CA ARG A 36 11.66 4.19 21.45
C ARG A 36 11.04 5.45 22.10
N LEU A 37 11.85 6.23 22.79
CA LEU A 37 11.39 7.44 23.47
C LEU A 37 11.09 8.60 22.51
N ASP A 38 11.59 8.54 21.28
CA ASP A 38 11.39 9.61 20.30
C ASP A 38 10.04 9.50 19.57
N GLY A 39 9.30 8.39 19.79
CA GLY A 39 7.99 8.18 19.19
C GLY A 39 8.05 7.88 17.68
N VAL A 40 6.98 8.23 16.97
CA VAL A 40 6.83 7.94 15.54
C VAL A 40 7.77 8.82 14.71
N GLY A 41 8.82 8.20 14.18
CA GLY A 41 9.78 8.87 13.28
C GLY A 41 9.47 8.65 11.81
N ALA A 42 8.77 7.56 11.47
CA ALA A 42 8.41 7.25 10.09
C ALA A 42 6.97 6.76 9.98
N LEU A 43 6.27 7.25 8.96
CA LEU A 43 4.87 6.92 8.70
C LEU A 43 4.72 6.48 7.25
N VAL A 44 4.17 5.29 7.02
CA VAL A 44 3.91 4.75 5.69
C VAL A 44 2.41 4.50 5.53
N ILE A 45 1.79 5.19 4.58
CA ILE A 45 0.35 5.07 4.29
C ILE A 45 0.18 4.26 3.00
N SER A 46 -0.61 3.19 3.07
CA SER A 46 -0.88 2.28 1.94
C SER A 46 -2.39 2.08 1.81
N PRO A 47 -2.94 1.94 0.58
CA PRO A 47 -4.39 1.97 0.37
C PRO A 47 -5.16 0.81 0.97
N THR A 48 -4.57 -0.38 1.06
CA THR A 48 -5.28 -1.57 1.54
C THR A 48 -4.56 -2.25 2.69
N ARG A 49 -5.32 -3.03 3.47
CA ARG A 49 -4.79 -3.80 4.61
C ARG A 49 -3.72 -4.78 4.16
N GLU A 50 -3.95 -5.43 3.03
CA GLU A 50 -3.06 -6.45 2.45
C GLU A 50 -1.71 -5.84 2.05
N LEU A 51 -1.74 -4.69 1.37
CA LEU A 51 -0.51 -3.98 0.98
C LEU A 51 0.24 -3.47 2.21
N ALA A 52 -0.46 -2.88 3.16
CA ALA A 52 0.15 -2.43 4.42
C ALA A 52 0.83 -3.60 5.14
N TYR A 53 0.17 -4.76 5.18
CA TYR A 53 0.72 -5.97 5.80
C TYR A 53 1.98 -6.45 5.05
N GLN A 54 1.97 -6.45 3.70
CA GLN A 54 3.13 -6.84 2.89
C GLN A 54 4.32 -5.92 3.14
N ILE A 55 4.09 -4.61 3.26
CA ILE A 55 5.13 -3.63 3.59
C ILE A 55 5.69 -3.94 4.99
N TYR A 56 4.80 -4.19 5.95
CA TYR A 56 5.19 -4.52 7.33
C TYR A 56 6.05 -5.78 7.39
N GLU A 57 5.67 -6.83 6.68
CA GLU A 57 6.45 -8.07 6.62
C GLU A 57 7.84 -7.84 5.99
N THR A 58 7.89 -6.99 4.96
CA THR A 58 9.18 -6.63 4.34
C THR A 58 10.04 -5.84 5.32
N LEU A 59 9.43 -4.87 6.04
CA LEU A 59 10.13 -4.08 7.06
C LEU A 59 10.70 -4.99 8.15
N ARG A 60 9.94 -5.98 8.61
CA ARG A 60 10.42 -6.93 9.63
C ARG A 60 11.67 -7.69 9.17
N LYS A 61 11.71 -8.03 7.87
CA LYS A 61 12.85 -8.78 7.30
C LYS A 61 14.09 -7.89 7.13
N VAL A 62 13.93 -6.67 6.59
CA VAL A 62 15.09 -5.81 6.31
C VAL A 62 15.53 -5.02 7.54
N GLY A 63 14.62 -4.77 8.48
CA GLY A 63 14.89 -3.99 9.68
C GLY A 63 15.30 -4.80 10.91
N HIS A 64 15.47 -6.12 10.79
CA HIS A 64 15.64 -7.01 11.95
C HIS A 64 16.92 -6.76 12.77
N LEU A 65 17.90 -6.07 12.20
CA LEU A 65 19.15 -5.72 12.89
C LEU A 65 19.09 -4.38 13.61
N HIS A 66 17.95 -3.67 13.49
CA HIS A 66 17.72 -2.39 14.17
C HIS A 66 16.77 -2.57 15.35
N ASP A 67 16.94 -1.76 16.39
CA ASP A 67 16.10 -1.77 17.59
C ASP A 67 14.80 -0.95 17.43
N PHE A 68 14.39 -0.64 16.20
CA PHE A 68 13.17 0.12 15.96
C PHE A 68 11.92 -0.73 16.18
N SER A 69 10.90 -0.13 16.79
CA SER A 69 9.60 -0.77 16.95
C SER A 69 8.68 -0.47 15.77
N UNK A 70 8.11 -1.40 14.88
CA UNK A 70 7.41 -1.26 13.89
C UNK A 70 6.13 -1.45 14.23
N GLY A 71 5.22 -0.87 13.84
CA GLY A 71 3.78 -0.97 14.07
C GLY A 71 2.96 -1.09 12.81
N LEU A 72 1.88 -1.88 12.87
CA LEU A 72 0.93 -2.03 11.75
C LEU A 72 -0.47 -1.65 12.27
N ILE A 73 -1.10 -0.63 11.65
CA ILE A 73 -2.42 -0.14 12.04
C ILE A 73 -3.34 -0.17 10.84
N ILE A 74 -4.26 -1.14 10.85
CA ILE A 74 -5.19 -1.39 9.74
C ILE A 74 -6.60 -1.61 10.30
N GLY A 75 -7.61 -1.24 9.55
CA GLY A 75 -9.00 -1.40 9.95
C GLY A 75 -9.34 -2.86 10.26
N GLY A 76 -10.35 -3.06 11.11
CA GLY A 76 -10.82 -4.39 11.49
C GLY A 76 -10.18 -4.96 12.77
N GLN A 77 -9.18 -4.30 13.30
CA GLN A 77 -8.57 -4.65 14.59
C GLN A 77 -9.21 -3.86 15.74
N ASN A 78 -9.01 -4.34 16.95
CA ASN A 78 -9.55 -3.65 18.14
C ASN A 78 -8.76 -2.36 18.41
N LEU A 79 -9.47 -1.23 18.36
CA LEU A 79 -8.88 0.11 18.52
C LEU A 79 -8.22 0.28 19.89
N LYS A 80 -8.83 -0.24 20.96
CA LYS A 80 -8.31 -0.13 22.33
C LYS A 80 -6.97 -0.86 22.49
N PHE A 81 -6.81 -1.98 21.78
CA PHE A 81 -5.57 -2.75 21.79
C PHE A 81 -4.45 -2.01 21.06
N GLU A 82 -4.78 -1.40 19.93
CA GLU A 82 -3.82 -0.59 19.16
C GLU A 82 -3.38 0.65 19.95
N ARG A 83 -4.32 1.34 20.63
CA ARG A 83 -4.05 2.55 21.42
C ARG A 83 -2.90 2.37 22.42
N LYS A 84 -2.89 1.25 23.13
CA LYS A 84 -1.89 0.98 24.18
C LYS A 84 -0.46 0.82 23.67
N ARG A 85 -0.29 0.63 22.37
CA ARG A 85 1.03 0.39 21.78
C ARG A 85 1.56 1.57 20.98
N MET A 86 0.73 2.57 20.75
CA MET A 86 1.06 3.68 19.83
C MET A 86 2.24 4.52 20.29
N ASP A 87 2.38 4.72 21.59
CA ASP A 87 3.43 5.58 22.17
C ASP A 87 4.85 5.01 22.01
N GLN A 88 4.97 3.74 21.66
CA GLN A 88 6.28 3.08 21.56
C GLN A 88 6.68 2.73 20.13
N ILE A 89 5.87 3.11 19.15
CA ILE A 89 6.12 2.78 17.74
C ILE A 89 7.02 3.84 17.11
N ASN A 90 8.10 3.39 16.47
CA ASN A 90 9.02 4.27 15.72
C ASN A 90 8.67 4.34 14.23
N ILE A 91 8.28 3.20 13.63
CA ILE A 91 7.92 3.11 12.21
C ILE A 91 6.51 2.56 12.13
N LEU A 92 5.59 3.39 11.66
CA LEU A 92 4.17 3.06 11.59
C LEU A 92 3.74 2.84 10.15
N ILE A 93 3.17 1.65 9.87
CA ILE A 93 2.58 1.32 8.57
C ILE A 93 1.06 1.23 8.78
N CYS A 94 0.28 1.86 7.92
CA CYS A 94 -1.15 2.01 8.18
C CYS A 94 -1.99 2.18 6.91
N THR A 95 -3.31 2.04 7.07
CA THR A 95 -4.29 2.45 6.06
C THR A 95 -4.87 3.82 6.44
N PRO A 96 -5.28 4.65 5.44
CA PRO A 96 -5.66 6.05 5.70
C PRO A 96 -6.76 6.21 6.75
N GLY A 97 -7.88 5.50 6.60
CA GLY A 97 -9.03 5.67 7.49
C GLY A 97 -8.71 5.30 8.94
N ARG A 98 -7.91 4.24 9.17
CA ARG A 98 -7.53 3.83 10.52
C ARG A 98 -6.56 4.82 11.15
N LEU A 99 -5.64 5.35 10.35
CA LEU A 99 -4.72 6.39 10.84
C LEU A 99 -5.49 7.63 11.29
N LEU A 100 -6.38 8.15 10.43
CA LEU A 100 -7.17 9.34 10.78
C LEU A 100 -8.00 9.11 12.05
N GLN A 101 -8.59 7.92 12.20
CA GLN A 101 -9.31 7.55 13.41
C GLN A 101 -8.42 7.66 14.65
N HIS A 102 -7.18 7.19 14.60
CA HIS A 102 -6.23 7.35 15.71
C HIS A 102 -5.86 8.80 15.96
N MET A 103 -5.66 9.60 14.90
CA MET A 103 -5.36 11.03 15.05
C MET A 103 -6.49 11.77 15.74
N ASP A 104 -7.75 11.41 15.44
CA ASP A 104 -8.94 12.07 16.00
C ASP A 104 -9.29 11.59 17.41
N GLU A 105 -9.12 10.28 17.70
CA GLU A 105 -9.70 9.64 18.88
C GLU A 105 -8.68 9.16 19.91
N ASN A 106 -7.37 9.11 19.56
CA ASN A 106 -6.36 8.52 20.43
C ASN A 106 -5.42 9.59 20.99
N PRO A 107 -5.60 10.00 22.26
CA PRO A 107 -4.73 11.04 22.85
C PRO A 107 -3.26 10.60 23.01
N LEU A 108 -2.98 9.31 22.87
CA LEU A 108 -1.60 8.80 22.95
C LEU A 108 -0.90 8.81 21.57
N PHE A 109 -1.64 9.14 20.52
CA PHE A 109 -1.04 9.22 19.17
C PHE A 109 -0.31 10.54 19.03
N ASP A 110 1.00 10.47 18.84
CA ASP A 110 1.84 11.66 18.64
C ASP A 110 2.79 11.42 17.47
N CYS A 111 2.70 12.28 16.49
CA CYS A 111 3.60 12.28 15.32
C CYS A 111 4.33 13.63 15.17
N SER A 112 4.42 14.41 16.25
CA SER A 112 5.06 15.74 16.24
C SER A 112 6.54 15.67 15.83
N ASN A 113 7.21 14.54 16.08
CA ASN A 113 8.62 14.31 15.74
C ASN A 113 8.82 13.64 14.38
N LEU A 114 7.78 13.46 13.59
CA LEU A 114 7.84 12.72 12.32
C LEU A 114 8.95 13.25 11.40
N GLN A 115 9.83 12.34 10.97
CA GLN A 115 10.96 12.66 10.09
C GLN A 115 10.65 12.37 8.63
N ILE A 116 9.91 11.27 8.37
CA ILE A 116 9.63 10.86 7.00
C ILE A 116 8.22 10.32 6.87
N LEU A 117 7.52 10.78 5.82
CA LEU A 117 6.20 10.32 5.40
C LEU A 117 6.31 9.61 4.05
N VAL A 118 5.70 8.45 3.92
CA VAL A 118 5.59 7.75 2.64
C VAL A 118 4.11 7.57 2.29
N LEU A 119 3.74 8.00 1.08
CA LEU A 119 2.41 7.80 0.50
C LEU A 119 2.57 6.76 -0.62
N ASP A 120 2.22 5.50 -0.34
CA ASP A 120 2.37 4.41 -1.29
C ASP A 120 1.06 4.20 -2.07
N GLU A 121 1.20 3.97 -3.37
CA GLU A 121 0.07 3.80 -4.30
C GLU A 121 -0.98 4.92 -4.13
N ALA A 122 -0.51 6.17 -4.20
CA ALA A 122 -1.33 7.36 -3.95
C ALA A 122 -2.56 7.43 -4.86
N ASP A 123 -2.40 7.07 -6.14
CA ASP A 123 -3.52 7.00 -7.10
C ASP A 123 -4.61 6.04 -6.62
N ARG A 124 -4.21 4.90 -6.08
CA ARG A 124 -5.14 3.90 -5.56
C ARG A 124 -5.85 4.39 -4.29
N CYS A 125 -5.13 5.09 -3.40
CA CYS A 125 -5.76 5.73 -2.23
C CYS A 125 -6.90 6.67 -2.68
N LEU A 126 -6.63 7.48 -3.71
CA LEU A 126 -7.60 8.45 -4.23
C LEU A 126 -8.77 7.73 -4.93
N ASP A 127 -8.50 6.71 -5.73
CA ASP A 127 -9.53 5.90 -6.42
C ASP A 127 -10.48 5.20 -5.44
N MET A 128 -9.97 4.86 -4.26
CA MET A 128 -10.76 4.23 -3.18
C MET A 128 -11.58 5.25 -2.37
N GLY A 129 -11.48 6.54 -2.70
CA GLY A 129 -12.26 7.60 -2.06
C GLY A 129 -11.61 8.20 -0.82
N PHE A 130 -10.31 8.01 -0.63
CA PHE A 130 -9.59 8.52 0.55
C PHE A 130 -9.05 9.95 0.37
N GLU A 131 -9.50 10.70 -0.64
CA GLU A 131 -8.97 12.05 -0.91
C GLU A 131 -9.10 12.96 0.32
N ALA A 132 -10.32 13.11 0.86
CA ALA A 132 -10.56 13.94 2.04
C ALA A 132 -9.78 13.44 3.26
N THR A 133 -9.71 12.12 3.43
CA THR A 133 -8.96 11.48 4.53
C THR A 133 -7.46 11.81 4.42
N MET A 134 -6.87 11.67 3.23
CA MET A 134 -5.47 11.95 2.99
C MET A 134 -5.13 13.41 3.24
N ASN A 135 -5.99 14.33 2.77
CA ASN A 135 -5.80 15.76 2.99
C ASN A 135 -5.83 16.09 4.49
N ALA A 136 -6.81 15.55 5.22
CA ALA A 136 -6.92 15.75 6.68
C ALA A 136 -5.68 15.22 7.42
N ILE A 137 -5.19 14.05 7.03
CA ILE A 137 -3.97 13.49 7.62
C ILE A 137 -2.78 14.44 7.39
N ILE A 138 -2.55 14.83 6.15
CA ILE A 138 -1.38 15.65 5.75
C ILE A 138 -1.39 16.99 6.47
N GLU A 139 -2.56 17.62 6.60
CA GLU A 139 -2.73 18.91 7.29
C GLU A 139 -2.39 18.83 8.79
N ASN A 140 -2.55 17.66 9.39
CA ASN A 140 -2.26 17.43 10.80
C ASN A 140 -0.86 16.90 11.09
N LEU A 141 -0.05 16.68 10.05
CA LEU A 141 1.34 16.25 10.22
C LEU A 141 2.29 17.45 10.31
N PRO A 142 3.43 17.32 11.02
CA PRO A 142 4.39 18.43 11.10
C PRO A 142 4.87 18.83 9.69
N PRO A 143 4.96 20.14 9.40
CA PRO A 143 5.38 20.60 8.07
C PRO A 143 6.85 20.30 7.76
N LYS A 144 7.70 20.26 8.78
CA LYS A 144 9.12 19.94 8.61
C LYS A 144 9.31 18.42 8.65
N ARG A 145 9.21 17.81 7.48
CA ARG A 145 9.42 16.37 7.29
C ARG A 145 9.88 16.13 5.86
N GLN A 146 10.44 14.96 5.60
CA GLN A 146 10.67 14.48 4.23
C GLN A 146 9.43 13.69 3.78
N THR A 147 8.99 13.88 2.55
CA THR A 147 7.84 13.13 2.01
C THR A 147 8.22 12.40 0.72
N LEU A 148 7.89 11.11 0.65
CA LEU A 148 8.06 10.28 -0.54
C LEU A 148 6.67 9.86 -1.01
N LEU A 149 6.28 10.27 -2.22
CA LEU A 149 4.99 9.92 -2.80
C LEU A 149 5.22 9.00 -4.01
N PHE A 150 4.61 7.83 -3.99
CA PHE A 150 4.68 6.84 -5.07
C PHE A 150 3.31 6.64 -5.69
N SER A 151 3.26 6.71 -7.03
CA SER A 151 2.03 6.53 -7.78
C SER A 151 2.34 5.97 -9.16
N ALA A 152 1.52 5.03 -9.63
CA ALA A 152 1.67 4.49 -10.99
C ALA A 152 1.15 5.46 -12.05
N THR A 153 0.25 6.36 -11.67
CA THR A 153 -0.37 7.34 -12.58
C THR A 153 -0.16 8.77 -12.08
N GLN A 154 -0.28 9.74 -12.98
CA GLN A 154 -0.12 11.17 -12.68
C GLN A 154 -1.42 11.93 -13.00
N THR A 155 -2.53 11.47 -12.42
CA THR A 155 -3.84 12.12 -12.55
C THR A 155 -3.84 13.49 -11.88
N LYS A 156 -4.85 14.31 -12.17
CA LYS A 156 -5.02 15.62 -11.54
C LYS A 156 -5.04 15.50 -10.01
N SER A 157 -5.81 14.55 -9.48
CA SER A 157 -5.92 14.35 -8.02
C SER A 157 -4.58 13.96 -7.40
N VAL A 158 -3.77 13.13 -8.09
CA VAL A 158 -2.41 12.78 -7.63
C VAL A 158 -1.52 14.02 -7.59
N LYS A 159 -1.61 14.89 -8.62
CA LYS A 159 -0.83 16.13 -8.68
C LYS A 159 -1.24 17.10 -7.56
N ASP A 160 -2.53 17.19 -7.26
CA ASP A 160 -3.03 18.03 -6.16
C ASP A 160 -2.54 17.50 -4.81
N LEU A 161 -2.60 16.19 -4.59
CA LEU A 161 -2.05 15.57 -3.38
C LEU A 161 -0.53 15.80 -3.27
N ALA A 162 0.20 15.73 -4.39
CA ALA A 162 1.64 15.99 -4.44
C ALA A 162 1.95 17.44 -4.05
N ARG A 163 1.18 18.41 -4.53
CA ARG A 163 1.33 19.83 -4.17
C ARG A 163 1.10 20.06 -2.68
N LEU A 164 0.15 19.36 -2.09
CA LEU A 164 -0.17 19.48 -0.68
C LEU A 164 0.90 18.84 0.22
N SER A 165 1.49 17.72 -0.23
CA SER A 165 2.33 16.88 0.64
C SER A 165 3.83 17.04 0.43
N LEU A 166 4.28 17.52 -0.76
CA LEU A 166 5.69 17.57 -1.14
C LEU A 166 6.22 18.99 -1.23
N SER A 167 7.52 19.16 -0.88
CA SER A 167 8.24 20.44 -1.01
C SER A 167 9.42 20.26 -1.98
N PHE A 168 9.37 20.92 -3.12
CA PHE A 168 10.41 20.88 -4.16
C PHE A 168 10.88 19.45 -4.47
N PRO A 169 9.96 18.55 -4.85
CA PRO A 169 10.31 17.14 -5.01
C PRO A 169 11.20 16.85 -6.21
N THR A 170 12.04 15.83 -6.06
CA THR A 170 12.74 15.23 -7.18
C THR A 170 11.83 14.19 -7.83
N TYR A 171 11.58 14.32 -9.13
CA TYR A 171 10.79 13.35 -9.89
C TYR A 171 11.67 12.16 -10.29
N VAL A 172 11.20 10.95 -10.02
CA VAL A 172 11.93 9.71 -10.34
C VAL A 172 10.97 8.76 -11.06
N ALA A 173 11.28 8.41 -12.31
CA ALA A 173 10.44 7.53 -13.13
C ALA A 173 11.33 6.49 -13.85
N PRO A 174 11.72 5.40 -13.16
CA PRO A 174 12.67 4.44 -13.74
C PRO A 174 12.14 3.68 -14.95
N HIS A 175 10.84 3.67 -15.19
CA HIS A 175 10.20 2.96 -16.30
C HIS A 175 9.48 3.88 -17.28
N GLU A 176 9.82 5.17 -17.30
CA GLU A 176 9.13 6.15 -18.16
C GLU A 176 9.30 5.83 -19.66
N GLN A 177 10.41 5.21 -20.03
CA GLN A 177 10.72 4.86 -21.43
C GLN A 177 10.38 3.39 -21.77
N ALA A 178 9.71 2.67 -20.86
CA ALA A 178 9.33 1.28 -21.14
C ALA A 178 8.24 1.24 -22.24
N GLU A 179 8.52 0.54 -23.31
CA GLU A 179 7.63 0.42 -24.48
C GLU A 179 6.35 -0.37 -24.16
N THR A 180 6.38 -1.20 -23.11
CA THR A 180 5.24 -2.06 -22.75
C THR A 180 4.69 -1.71 -21.38
N VAL A 181 3.36 -1.67 -21.31
CA VAL A 181 2.63 -1.41 -20.05
C VAL A 181 2.65 -2.65 -19.13
N THR A 182 2.78 -3.83 -19.71
CA THR A 182 2.74 -5.11 -18.99
C THR A 182 4.11 -5.80 -19.01
N PRO A 183 4.40 -6.68 -18.02
CA PRO A 183 5.66 -7.46 -18.03
C PRO A 183 5.80 -8.30 -19.30
N GLU A 184 7.01 -8.38 -19.83
CA GLU A 184 7.30 -9.15 -21.06
C GLU A 184 6.94 -10.64 -20.93
N SER A 185 7.05 -11.18 -19.73
CA SER A 185 6.75 -12.60 -19.48
C SER A 185 5.25 -12.89 -19.35
N LEU A 186 4.41 -11.85 -19.32
CA LEU A 186 2.95 -12.03 -19.16
C LEU A 186 2.31 -12.26 -20.53
N GLN A 187 1.79 -13.47 -20.75
CA GLN A 187 0.97 -13.79 -21.92
C GLN A 187 -0.49 -13.47 -21.61
N GLN A 188 -1.12 -12.69 -22.46
CA GLN A 188 -2.50 -12.26 -22.25
C GLN A 188 -3.37 -12.72 -23.42
N SER A 189 -4.55 -13.22 -23.11
CA SER A 189 -5.54 -13.63 -24.11
C SER A 189 -6.92 -13.17 -23.65
N TYR A 190 -7.81 -12.98 -24.60
CA TYR A 190 -9.21 -12.65 -24.29
C TYR A 190 -10.15 -13.53 -25.13
N ILE A 191 -11.35 -13.70 -24.64
CA ILE A 191 -12.43 -14.44 -25.34
C ILE A 191 -13.65 -13.51 -25.42
N VAL A 192 -14.20 -13.36 -26.61
CA VAL A 192 -15.46 -12.64 -26.81
C VAL A 192 -16.58 -13.68 -26.76
N CYS A 193 -17.56 -13.49 -25.86
CA CYS A 193 -18.65 -14.42 -25.67
C CYS A 193 -19.89 -13.71 -25.09
N GLU A 194 -21.04 -14.35 -25.19
CA GLU A 194 -22.26 -13.85 -24.56
C GLU A 194 -22.21 -14.09 -23.03
N ILE A 195 -23.02 -13.32 -22.31
CA ILE A 195 -23.05 -13.34 -20.84
C ILE A 195 -23.36 -14.73 -20.28
N ASP A 196 -24.33 -15.41 -20.87
CA ASP A 196 -24.80 -16.74 -20.46
C ASP A 196 -23.75 -17.84 -20.76
N GLU A 197 -22.83 -17.60 -21.68
CA GLU A 197 -21.78 -18.56 -22.03
C GLU A 197 -20.58 -18.50 -21.03
N LYS A 198 -20.42 -17.40 -20.31
CA LYS A 198 -19.21 -17.16 -19.47
C LYS A 198 -18.92 -18.29 -18.48
N VAL A 199 -19.94 -18.78 -17.80
CA VAL A 199 -19.77 -19.82 -16.77
C VAL A 199 -19.33 -21.14 -17.42
N GLY A 200 -19.94 -21.50 -18.56
CA GLY A 200 -19.57 -22.69 -19.32
C GLY A 200 -18.13 -22.63 -19.84
N ILE A 201 -17.73 -21.46 -20.37
CA ILE A 201 -16.38 -21.26 -20.88
C ILE A 201 -15.36 -21.37 -19.73
N LEU A 202 -15.65 -20.73 -18.58
CA LEU A 202 -14.79 -20.82 -17.41
C LEU A 202 -14.65 -22.27 -16.92
N TRP A 203 -15.77 -22.98 -16.84
CA TRP A 203 -15.77 -24.39 -16.46
C TRP A 203 -14.88 -25.22 -17.40
N SER A 204 -15.08 -25.05 -18.72
CA SER A 204 -14.32 -25.77 -19.74
C SER A 204 -12.81 -25.43 -19.62
N PHE A 205 -12.47 -24.15 -19.39
CA PHE A 205 -11.09 -23.72 -19.19
C PHE A 205 -10.45 -24.43 -18.00
N ILE A 206 -11.12 -24.40 -16.85
CA ILE A 206 -10.59 -25.03 -15.62
C ILE A 206 -10.43 -26.54 -15.83
N LYS A 207 -11.43 -27.20 -16.43
CA LYS A 207 -11.41 -28.64 -16.69
C LYS A 207 -10.22 -29.06 -17.55
N ASN A 208 -9.83 -28.21 -18.50
CA ASN A 208 -8.68 -28.47 -19.36
C ASN A 208 -7.33 -28.09 -18.74
N HIS A 209 -7.34 -27.45 -17.54
CA HIS A 209 -6.12 -26.98 -16.88
C HIS A 209 -5.98 -27.49 -15.43
N LEU A 210 -6.54 -28.66 -15.12
CA LEU A 210 -6.57 -29.24 -13.76
C LEU A 210 -5.18 -29.45 -13.14
N LYS A 211 -4.13 -29.57 -13.95
CA LYS A 211 -2.76 -29.75 -13.47
C LYS A 211 -2.01 -28.43 -13.28
N GLN A 212 -2.67 -27.30 -13.53
CA GLN A 212 -2.08 -25.96 -13.42
C GLN A 212 -2.70 -25.20 -12.26
N LYS A 213 -1.97 -24.21 -11.75
CA LYS A 213 -2.50 -23.28 -10.74
C LYS A 213 -3.38 -22.26 -11.47
N VAL A 214 -4.67 -22.23 -11.15
CA VAL A 214 -5.64 -21.33 -11.76
C VAL A 214 -6.22 -20.41 -10.69
N LEU A 215 -6.16 -19.11 -10.92
CA LEU A 215 -6.76 -18.11 -10.02
C LEU A 215 -7.79 -17.30 -10.80
N VAL A 216 -9.03 -17.32 -10.34
CA VAL A 216 -10.15 -16.68 -11.04
C VAL A 216 -10.58 -15.42 -10.27
N PHE A 217 -10.58 -14.28 -10.96
CA PHE A 217 -11.05 -13.01 -10.39
C PHE A 217 -12.46 -12.71 -10.87
N MET A 218 -13.29 -12.21 -9.96
CA MET A 218 -14.68 -11.83 -10.25
C MET A 218 -15.00 -10.47 -9.63
N ALA A 219 -16.06 -9.82 -10.10
CA ALA A 219 -16.42 -8.47 -9.68
C ALA A 219 -16.91 -8.39 -8.23
N THR A 220 -17.55 -9.44 -7.71
CA THR A 220 -18.13 -9.39 -6.36
C THR A 220 -17.90 -10.71 -5.60
N CYS A 221 -17.86 -10.59 -4.26
CA CYS A 221 -17.77 -11.75 -3.35
C CYS A 221 -18.96 -12.70 -3.54
N LYS A 222 -20.17 -12.18 -3.83
CA LYS A 222 -21.37 -12.98 -4.09
C LYS A 222 -21.17 -13.85 -5.33
N GLN A 223 -20.57 -13.27 -6.38
CA GLN A 223 -20.30 -13.99 -7.62
C GLN A 223 -19.28 -15.13 -7.40
N VAL A 224 -18.22 -14.84 -6.62
CA VAL A 224 -17.23 -15.86 -6.25
C VAL A 224 -17.89 -17.01 -5.51
N LYS A 225 -18.69 -16.70 -4.47
CA LYS A 225 -19.38 -17.72 -3.66
C LYS A 225 -20.31 -18.57 -4.53
N TYR A 226 -21.12 -17.93 -5.36
CA TYR A 226 -22.05 -18.63 -6.26
C TYR A 226 -21.29 -19.59 -7.19
N THR A 227 -20.25 -19.09 -7.85
CA THR A 227 -19.47 -19.90 -8.81
C THR A 227 -18.78 -21.07 -8.10
N TYR A 228 -18.23 -20.83 -6.91
CA TYR A 228 -17.61 -21.88 -6.11
C TYR A 228 -18.61 -22.99 -5.78
N GLU A 229 -19.77 -22.62 -5.23
CA GLU A 229 -20.82 -23.58 -4.87
C GLU A 229 -21.33 -24.38 -6.10
N LEU A 230 -21.49 -23.69 -7.24
CA LEU A 230 -21.88 -24.32 -8.50
C LEU A 230 -20.84 -25.35 -8.94
N PHE A 231 -19.55 -24.98 -8.95
CA PHE A 231 -18.48 -25.86 -9.42
C PHE A 231 -18.27 -27.05 -8.48
N CYS A 232 -18.49 -26.89 -7.18
CA CYS A 232 -18.46 -28.01 -6.22
C CYS A 232 -19.54 -29.07 -6.52
N LYS A 233 -20.64 -28.66 -7.11
CA LYS A 233 -21.75 -29.61 -7.50
C LYS A 233 -21.51 -30.26 -8.84
N LEU A 234 -20.67 -29.67 -9.69
CA LEU A 234 -20.31 -30.22 -11.00
C LEU A 234 -19.14 -31.18 -10.84
N ARG A 235 -19.24 -32.39 -11.34
CA ARG A 235 -18.14 -33.36 -11.22
C ARG A 235 -17.36 -33.50 -12.52
N PRO A 236 -16.04 -33.79 -12.47
CA PRO A 236 -15.20 -33.87 -11.25
C PRO A 236 -15.09 -32.52 -10.58
N GLY A 237 -15.06 -32.51 -9.24
CA GLY A 237 -14.93 -31.31 -8.46
C GLY A 237 -13.62 -30.56 -8.79
N VAL A 238 -13.69 -29.25 -8.75
CA VAL A 238 -12.57 -28.35 -9.04
C VAL A 238 -12.20 -27.59 -7.76
#